data_b15e5f1863d35c6aad0249c31c055b1f
#
_entry.id   b15e5f1863d35c6aad0249c31c055b1f
#
_cell.length_a   1.000
_cell.length_b   1.000
_cell.length_c   1.000
_cell.angle_alpha   90.00
_cell.angle_beta   90.00
_cell.angle_gamma   90.00
#
_symmetry.space_group_name_H-M   'P 1'
#
loop_
_entity.id
_entity.type
_entity.pdbx_description
1 polymer ?
#
loop_
_entity_poly.entity_id
_entity_poly.type
_entity_poly.pdbx_seq_one_letter_code
_entity_poly.pdbx_strand_id
1 'polypeptide(L)'
;MLRFNSGILICEMYRGHGRSSWKLLPNLARNIRDPQKIKEIEMNIVEDFHNELTKAGLTKHIQKGFLNEQFHSDWLFIQQAQHYRVPTRFMDWTIDWEVALFFSVSNPDDDDYDGHLWIYNVPSEMFVADNNESRYLHNDPFEFQETFFLNSSDFFSESYLTRIAQRRKFRQNGRFCIQSYDNSIYELDEQQSHKSNLFPIVIPYFLKKKIREELAVKNITNETLYVEEDADINAIVSNLRQKYDV
;
A
#
# COMPACT_ATOMS: atom_id res chain seq x y z
N MET A 1 15.38 3.03 -7.56
CA MET A 1 16.82 3.08 -7.91
C MET A 1 17.59 3.46 -6.66
N LEU A 2 18.56 2.65 -6.23
CA LEU A 2 19.39 2.97 -5.06
C LEU A 2 20.41 4.05 -5.44
N ARG A 3 20.44 5.16 -4.73
CA ARG A 3 21.42 6.24 -4.93
C ARG A 3 22.24 6.42 -3.66
N PHE A 4 23.54 6.68 -3.81
CA PHE A 4 24.42 7.07 -2.71
C PHE A 4 24.43 8.60 -2.58
N ASN A 5 23.97 9.09 -1.44
CA ASN A 5 24.16 10.49 -1.08
C ASN A 5 24.91 10.55 0.25
N SER A 6 26.11 11.11 0.24
CA SER A 6 26.96 11.28 1.46
C SER A 6 27.22 9.98 2.25
N GLY A 7 27.30 8.81 1.57
CA GLY A 7 27.55 7.52 2.20
C GLY A 7 26.31 6.81 2.76
N ILE A 8 25.11 7.39 2.62
CA ILE A 8 23.84 6.79 3.02
C ILE A 8 23.18 6.21 1.77
N LEU A 9 22.74 4.96 1.86
CA LEU A 9 21.94 4.33 0.83
C LEU A 9 20.50 4.86 0.91
N ILE A 10 20.00 5.51 -0.13
CA ILE A 10 18.65 6.05 -0.21
C ILE A 10 17.86 5.27 -1.26
N CYS A 11 16.66 4.85 -0.92
CA CYS A 11 15.71 4.31 -1.86
C CYS A 11 14.62 5.35 -2.17
N GLU A 12 14.56 5.79 -3.43
CA GLU A 12 13.48 6.68 -3.87
C GLU A 12 12.20 5.88 -4.07
N MET A 13 11.12 6.34 -3.44
CA MET A 13 9.77 5.80 -3.61
C MET A 13 8.82 6.90 -4.05
N TYR A 14 7.77 6.47 -4.73
CA TYR A 14 6.81 7.37 -5.36
C TYR A 14 5.39 6.96 -5.04
N ARG A 15 4.50 7.96 -4.91
CA ARG A 15 3.05 7.75 -4.72
C ARG A 15 2.27 8.83 -5.45
N GLY A 16 1.25 8.43 -6.22
CA GLY A 16 0.34 9.35 -6.91
C GLY A 16 -0.94 9.62 -6.11
N HIS A 17 -1.34 10.89 -6.05
CA HIS A 17 -2.64 11.31 -5.56
C HIS A 17 -3.40 12.02 -6.67
N GLY A 18 -4.65 11.59 -6.94
CA GLY A 18 -5.52 12.22 -7.94
C GLY A 18 -5.90 13.66 -7.59
N ARG A 19 -5.93 14.01 -6.31
CA ARG A 19 -6.16 15.38 -5.84
C ARG A 19 -5.05 15.81 -4.90
N SER A 20 -4.52 17.01 -5.10
CA SER A 20 -3.48 17.59 -4.25
C SER A 20 -3.94 17.85 -2.82
N SER A 21 -5.26 17.98 -2.60
CA SER A 21 -5.87 18.11 -1.28
C SER A 21 -5.94 16.81 -0.46
N TRP A 22 -5.66 15.66 -1.07
CA TRP A 22 -5.66 14.40 -0.34
C TRP A 22 -4.46 14.30 0.58
N LYS A 23 -4.74 13.92 1.81
CA LYS A 23 -3.76 13.76 2.87
C LYS A 23 -2.96 12.48 2.70
N LEU A 24 -1.68 12.54 3.08
CA LEU A 24 -0.78 11.38 3.02
C LEU A 24 -0.98 10.49 4.26
N LEU A 25 -2.11 9.79 4.27
CA LEU A 25 -2.60 8.95 5.37
C LEU A 25 -2.94 7.54 4.89
N PRO A 26 -2.79 6.54 5.76
CA PRO A 26 -3.36 5.21 5.54
C PRO A 26 -4.87 5.28 5.33
N ASN A 27 -5.44 4.30 4.64
CA ASN A 27 -6.87 4.31 4.30
C ASN A 27 -7.76 4.36 5.55
N LEU A 28 -7.48 3.54 6.56
CA LEU A 28 -8.22 3.54 7.83
C LEU A 28 -8.14 4.88 8.59
N ALA A 29 -7.03 5.58 8.49
CA ALA A 29 -6.82 6.82 9.22
C ALA A 29 -7.41 8.06 8.55
N ARG A 30 -8.04 7.94 7.37
CA ARG A 30 -8.63 9.09 6.66
C ARG A 30 -9.83 9.66 7.42
N ASN A 31 -10.66 8.79 7.98
CA ASN A 31 -11.89 9.15 8.68
C ASN A 31 -11.81 8.91 10.20
N ILE A 32 -10.82 8.14 10.67
CA ILE A 32 -10.65 7.75 12.06
C ILE A 32 -9.34 8.35 12.59
N ARG A 33 -9.41 9.10 13.69
CA ARG A 33 -8.26 9.77 14.31
C ARG A 33 -7.95 9.24 15.72
N ASP A 34 -8.41 8.05 16.01
CA ASP A 34 -8.17 7.33 17.26
C ASP A 34 -7.35 6.09 16.97
N PRO A 35 -6.08 6.00 17.41
CA PRO A 35 -5.19 4.86 17.18
C PRO A 35 -5.77 3.54 17.68
N GLN A 36 -6.42 3.55 18.84
CA GLN A 36 -7.00 2.35 19.42
C GLN A 36 -8.18 1.84 18.60
N LYS A 37 -9.01 2.76 18.11
CA LYS A 37 -10.13 2.41 17.21
C LYS A 37 -9.63 1.89 15.87
N ILE A 38 -8.56 2.49 15.31
CA ILE A 38 -7.94 1.99 14.06
C ILE A 38 -7.44 0.56 14.27
N LYS A 39 -6.75 0.30 15.39
CA LYS A 39 -6.25 -1.03 15.74
C LYS A 39 -7.39 -2.06 15.82
N GLU A 40 -8.44 -1.74 16.57
CA GLU A 40 -9.60 -2.62 16.74
C GLU A 40 -10.28 -2.93 15.39
N ILE A 41 -10.48 -1.91 14.55
CA ILE A 41 -11.09 -2.10 13.23
C ILE A 41 -10.17 -2.94 12.33
N GLU A 42 -8.87 -2.65 12.28
CA GLU A 42 -7.94 -3.40 11.43
C GLU A 42 -7.91 -4.89 11.81
N MET A 43 -7.82 -5.21 13.10
CA MET A 43 -7.87 -6.59 13.58
C MET A 43 -9.14 -7.30 13.13
N ASN A 44 -10.28 -6.69 13.42
CA ASN A 44 -11.59 -7.29 13.15
C ASN A 44 -11.90 -7.42 11.64
N ILE A 45 -11.59 -6.38 10.85
CA ILE A 45 -11.89 -6.39 9.41
C ILE A 45 -11.00 -7.39 8.65
N VAL A 46 -9.75 -7.57 9.07
CA VAL A 46 -8.83 -8.55 8.49
C VAL A 46 -9.27 -9.96 8.83
N GLU A 47 -9.65 -10.23 10.08
CA GLU A 47 -10.19 -11.52 10.51
C GLU A 47 -11.49 -11.85 9.76
N ASP A 48 -12.44 -10.93 9.72
CA ASP A 48 -13.69 -11.12 8.99
C ASP A 48 -13.46 -11.35 7.50
N PHE A 49 -12.52 -10.66 6.88
CA PHE A 49 -12.18 -10.88 5.48
C PHE A 49 -11.76 -12.33 5.22
N HIS A 50 -10.90 -12.91 6.05
CA HIS A 50 -10.48 -14.30 5.93
C HIS A 50 -11.61 -15.28 6.19
N ASN A 51 -12.47 -14.98 7.16
CA ASN A 51 -13.64 -15.78 7.47
C ASN A 51 -14.63 -15.80 6.29
N GLU A 52 -14.90 -14.65 5.66
CA GLU A 52 -15.78 -14.56 4.50
C GLU A 52 -15.19 -15.26 3.27
N LEU A 53 -13.87 -15.14 3.01
CA LEU A 53 -13.21 -15.93 1.95
C LEU A 53 -13.36 -17.44 2.19
N THR A 54 -13.23 -17.87 3.43
CA THR A 54 -13.38 -19.28 3.81
C THR A 54 -14.81 -19.78 3.59
N LYS A 55 -15.82 -19.01 4.04
CA LYS A 55 -17.24 -19.33 3.84
C LYS A 55 -17.64 -19.39 2.36
N ALA A 56 -17.07 -18.51 1.55
CA ALA A 56 -17.31 -18.47 0.10
C ALA A 56 -16.56 -19.59 -0.67
N GLY A 57 -15.76 -20.41 0.00
CA GLY A 57 -14.94 -21.45 -0.65
C GLY A 57 -13.76 -20.88 -1.45
N LEU A 58 -13.42 -19.62 -1.24
CA LEU A 58 -12.33 -18.92 -1.91
C LEU A 58 -10.98 -19.15 -1.21
N THR A 59 -10.80 -20.29 -0.56
CA THR A 59 -9.61 -20.63 0.24
C THR A 59 -8.32 -20.71 -0.59
N LYS A 60 -8.43 -20.88 -1.92
CA LYS A 60 -7.29 -20.76 -2.85
C LYS A 60 -6.65 -19.36 -2.86
N HIS A 61 -7.38 -18.36 -2.39
CA HIS A 61 -6.92 -16.98 -2.23
C HIS A 61 -6.36 -16.72 -0.83
N ILE A 62 -6.56 -17.64 0.12
CA ILE A 62 -6.00 -17.52 1.47
C ILE A 62 -4.60 -18.12 1.46
N GLN A 63 -3.64 -17.30 1.82
CA GLN A 63 -2.28 -17.77 1.95
C GLN A 63 -2.06 -18.35 3.35
N LYS A 64 -1.62 -19.59 3.40
CA LYS A 64 -1.17 -20.19 4.64
C LYS A 64 0.31 -19.92 4.79
N GLY A 65 0.69 -19.23 5.87
CA GLY A 65 2.10 -19.04 6.20
C GLY A 65 2.79 -20.40 6.39
N PHE A 66 3.99 -20.54 5.80
CA PHE A 66 4.79 -21.77 5.89
C PHE A 66 5.62 -21.86 7.16
N LEU A 67 5.77 -20.76 7.85
CA LEU A 67 6.53 -20.70 9.08
C LEU A 67 5.58 -20.91 10.25
N ASN A 68 5.95 -21.77 11.18
CA ASN A 68 5.24 -22.04 12.43
C ASN A 68 5.20 -20.82 13.39
N GLU A 69 5.33 -19.64 12.87
CA GLU A 69 5.38 -18.39 13.61
C GLU A 69 4.07 -17.63 13.41
N GLN A 70 3.31 -17.50 14.46
CA GLN A 70 1.99 -16.86 14.49
C GLN A 70 2.02 -15.46 13.85
N PHE A 71 2.98 -14.64 14.18
CA PHE A 71 3.05 -13.25 13.71
C PHE A 71 3.35 -13.12 12.21
N HIS A 72 4.09 -14.06 11.64
CA HIS A 72 4.32 -14.07 10.20
C HIS A 72 3.01 -14.27 9.42
N SER A 73 2.13 -15.12 9.92
CA SER A 73 0.81 -15.34 9.32
C SER A 73 -0.06 -14.07 9.40
N ASP A 74 -0.01 -13.36 10.52
CA ASP A 74 -0.79 -12.13 10.73
C ASP A 74 -0.34 -11.01 9.80
N TRP A 75 0.97 -10.82 9.61
CA TRP A 75 1.51 -9.91 8.61
C TRP A 75 1.04 -10.24 7.19
N LEU A 76 1.08 -11.52 6.81
CA LEU A 76 0.59 -12.01 5.52
C LEU A 76 -0.90 -11.70 5.33
N PHE A 77 -1.70 -11.87 6.37
CA PHE A 77 -3.13 -11.64 6.31
C PHE A 77 -3.46 -10.16 6.12
N ILE A 78 -2.80 -9.26 6.84
CA ILE A 78 -2.98 -7.81 6.66
C ILE A 78 -2.56 -7.40 5.24
N GLN A 79 -1.42 -7.89 4.76
CA GLN A 79 -0.95 -7.60 3.41
C GLN A 79 -1.91 -8.13 2.34
N GLN A 80 -2.46 -9.32 2.52
CA GLN A 80 -3.44 -9.90 1.62
C GLN A 80 -4.73 -9.07 1.61
N ALA A 81 -5.21 -8.66 2.77
CA ALA A 81 -6.37 -7.80 2.91
C ALA A 81 -6.15 -6.47 2.16
N GLN A 82 -4.99 -5.82 2.36
CA GLN A 82 -4.61 -4.61 1.62
C GLN A 82 -4.59 -4.84 0.10
N HIS A 83 -4.08 -5.99 -0.35
CA HIS A 83 -4.04 -6.34 -1.77
C HIS A 83 -5.44 -6.37 -2.40
N TYR A 84 -6.43 -6.84 -1.67
CA TYR A 84 -7.83 -6.85 -2.08
C TYR A 84 -8.59 -5.56 -1.69
N ARG A 85 -7.88 -4.49 -1.34
CA ARG A 85 -8.44 -3.17 -0.99
C ARG A 85 -9.28 -3.16 0.28
N VAL A 86 -9.12 -4.14 1.15
CA VAL A 86 -9.62 -4.02 2.52
C VAL A 86 -8.86 -2.88 3.18
N PRO A 87 -9.54 -1.92 3.83
CA PRO A 87 -8.86 -0.81 4.48
C PRO A 87 -7.91 -1.30 5.58
N THR A 88 -6.66 -0.89 5.48
CA THR A 88 -5.61 -1.16 6.47
C THR A 88 -4.80 0.11 6.74
N ARG A 89 -3.85 0.03 7.68
CA ARG A 89 -2.87 1.10 7.92
C ARG A 89 -1.68 1.08 6.94
N PHE A 90 -1.66 0.15 5.99
CA PHE A 90 -0.65 0.12 4.95
C PHE A 90 -0.90 1.22 3.91
N MET A 91 0.18 1.83 3.45
CA MET A 91 0.15 2.76 2.33
C MET A 91 0.96 2.19 1.17
N ASP A 92 0.34 2.12 0.00
CA ASP A 92 1.01 1.69 -1.23
C ASP A 92 1.96 2.78 -1.73
N TRP A 93 3.19 2.37 -2.04
CA TRP A 93 4.22 3.13 -2.72
C TRP A 93 4.75 2.32 -3.89
N THR A 94 5.49 2.92 -4.77
CA THR A 94 6.17 2.25 -5.89
C THR A 94 7.58 2.80 -6.06
N ILE A 95 8.48 1.99 -6.60
CA ILE A 95 9.82 2.45 -7.03
C ILE A 95 9.82 2.94 -8.49
N ASP A 96 8.66 2.91 -9.15
CA ASP A 96 8.47 3.36 -10.53
C ASP A 96 7.67 4.66 -10.54
N TRP A 97 8.36 5.77 -10.86
CA TRP A 97 7.73 7.09 -10.88
C TRP A 97 6.65 7.23 -11.96
N GLU A 98 6.73 6.50 -13.08
CA GLU A 98 5.71 6.53 -14.12
C GLU A 98 4.42 5.86 -13.65
N VAL A 99 4.54 4.77 -12.88
CA VAL A 99 3.40 4.12 -12.22
C VAL A 99 2.74 5.07 -11.21
N ALA A 100 3.53 5.75 -10.38
CA ALA A 100 2.99 6.74 -9.44
C ALA A 100 2.35 7.93 -10.17
N LEU A 101 2.98 8.42 -11.24
CA LEU A 101 2.41 9.46 -12.09
C LEU A 101 1.07 9.02 -12.68
N PHE A 102 0.97 7.77 -13.14
CA PHE A 102 -0.30 7.21 -13.60
C PHE A 102 -1.38 7.31 -12.53
N PHE A 103 -1.10 6.90 -11.28
CA PHE A 103 -2.08 6.99 -10.20
C PHE A 103 -2.50 8.43 -9.87
N SER A 104 -1.66 9.43 -10.15
CA SER A 104 -2.04 10.84 -9.95
C SER A 104 -2.99 11.38 -11.03
N VAL A 105 -3.14 10.67 -12.14
CA VAL A 105 -3.94 11.13 -13.30
C VAL A 105 -4.98 10.10 -13.77
N SER A 106 -5.05 8.89 -13.19
CA SER A 106 -5.79 7.75 -13.73
C SER A 106 -7.31 7.90 -13.67
N ASN A 107 -7.84 8.65 -12.69
CA ASN A 107 -9.28 8.83 -12.53
C ASN A 107 -9.77 10.10 -13.22
N PRO A 108 -10.60 10.00 -14.31
CA PRO A 108 -11.16 11.16 -14.98
C PRO A 108 -12.05 12.05 -14.09
N ASP A 109 -12.68 11.50 -13.05
CA ASP A 109 -13.50 12.26 -12.10
C ASP A 109 -12.69 13.26 -11.27
N ASP A 110 -11.36 13.15 -11.30
CA ASP A 110 -10.44 14.05 -10.63
C ASP A 110 -9.77 15.06 -11.60
N ASP A 111 -10.23 15.14 -12.86
CA ASP A 111 -9.59 16.00 -13.87
C ASP A 111 -9.77 17.50 -13.64
N ASP A 112 -10.69 17.91 -12.78
CA ASP A 112 -10.88 19.31 -12.39
C ASP A 112 -9.97 19.74 -11.21
N TYR A 113 -9.16 18.83 -10.67
CA TYR A 113 -8.30 19.07 -9.51
C TYR A 113 -6.83 18.81 -9.85
N ASP A 114 -5.93 19.63 -9.33
CA ASP A 114 -4.50 19.31 -9.36
C ASP A 114 -4.22 18.01 -8.60
N GLY A 115 -3.31 17.20 -9.14
CA GLY A 115 -2.81 16.00 -8.47
C GLY A 115 -1.48 16.23 -7.77
N HIS A 116 -1.02 15.23 -7.00
CA HIS A 116 0.33 15.18 -6.46
C HIS A 116 1.06 13.90 -6.91
N LEU A 117 2.31 14.06 -7.29
CA LEU A 117 3.30 12.98 -7.31
C LEU A 117 4.24 13.19 -6.11
N TRP A 118 4.11 12.35 -5.11
CA TRP A 118 4.98 12.33 -3.95
C TRP A 118 6.28 11.59 -4.28
N ILE A 119 7.40 12.18 -3.90
CA ILE A 119 8.72 11.56 -3.90
C ILE A 119 9.15 11.41 -2.45
N TYR A 120 9.53 10.21 -2.05
CA TYR A 120 10.05 9.94 -0.73
C TYR A 120 11.44 9.33 -0.82
N ASN A 121 12.44 10.03 -0.30
CA ASN A 121 13.80 9.54 -0.11
C ASN A 121 13.86 8.75 1.19
N VAL A 122 13.56 7.46 1.12
CA VAL A 122 13.49 6.59 2.30
C VAL A 122 14.90 6.30 2.81
N PRO A 123 15.22 6.63 4.07
CA PRO A 123 16.47 6.22 4.70
C PRO A 123 16.61 4.70 4.74
N SER A 124 17.84 4.20 4.51
CA SER A 124 18.08 2.75 4.41
C SER A 124 17.70 1.96 5.65
N GLU A 125 17.78 2.59 6.82
CA GLU A 125 17.40 1.98 8.10
C GLU A 125 15.90 1.73 8.25
N MET A 126 15.07 2.44 7.47
CA MET A 126 13.61 2.22 7.42
C MET A 126 13.22 1.16 6.40
N PHE A 127 14.18 0.63 5.66
CA PHE A 127 13.93 -0.37 4.64
C PHE A 127 14.23 -1.77 5.19
N VAL A 128 13.26 -2.64 5.16
CA VAL A 128 13.51 -4.07 5.41
C VAL A 128 14.19 -4.62 4.16
N ALA A 129 15.50 -4.71 4.21
CA ALA A 129 16.27 -5.41 3.18
C ALA A 129 16.12 -6.92 3.38
N ASP A 130 16.23 -7.67 2.29
CA ASP A 130 16.03 -9.14 2.21
C ASP A 130 16.78 -9.95 3.31
N ASN A 131 17.82 -9.40 3.92
CA ASN A 131 18.61 -10.04 4.96
C ASN A 131 18.19 -9.71 6.40
N ASN A 132 17.24 -8.79 6.61
CA ASN A 132 16.75 -8.36 7.93
C ASN A 132 15.26 -8.67 8.15
N GLU A 133 14.65 -9.47 7.28
CA GLU A 133 13.22 -9.81 7.30
C GLU A 133 12.77 -10.36 8.67
N SER A 134 13.63 -11.13 9.31
CA SER A 134 13.30 -11.75 10.59
C SER A 134 12.98 -10.75 11.70
N ARG A 135 13.63 -9.57 11.70
CA ARG A 135 13.50 -8.61 12.81
C ARG A 135 12.08 -8.08 12.98
N TYR A 136 11.38 -7.80 11.86
CA TYR A 136 10.05 -7.21 11.89
C TYR A 136 8.94 -8.25 11.86
N LEU A 137 9.15 -9.34 11.13
CA LEU A 137 8.16 -10.40 10.99
C LEU A 137 7.98 -11.28 12.23
N HIS A 138 8.93 -11.21 13.18
CA HIS A 138 8.82 -11.88 14.49
C HIS A 138 8.01 -11.07 15.51
N ASN A 139 7.68 -9.80 15.21
CA ASN A 139 6.88 -8.97 16.09
C ASN A 139 5.40 -9.05 15.69
N ASP A 140 4.54 -8.94 16.69
CA ASP A 140 3.11 -8.84 16.49
C ASP A 140 2.80 -7.58 15.64
N PRO A 141 2.17 -7.72 14.45
CA PRO A 141 1.83 -6.57 13.63
C PRO A 141 0.92 -5.58 14.35
N PHE A 142 0.08 -6.06 15.28
CA PHE A 142 -0.86 -5.23 16.01
C PHE A 142 -0.25 -4.49 17.21
N GLU A 143 0.97 -4.87 17.62
CA GLU A 143 1.74 -4.18 18.68
C GLU A 143 2.95 -3.42 18.14
N PHE A 144 3.13 -3.39 16.82
CA PHE A 144 4.31 -2.81 16.20
C PHE A 144 4.32 -1.27 16.28
N GLN A 145 5.44 -0.69 16.73
CA GLN A 145 5.54 0.74 17.06
C GLN A 145 6.39 1.57 16.09
N GLU A 146 7.04 0.93 15.13
CA GLU A 146 7.95 1.61 14.20
C GLU A 146 7.29 1.90 12.85
N THR A 147 7.83 2.88 12.11
CA THR A 147 7.51 3.08 10.69
C THR A 147 8.58 2.42 9.83
N PHE A 148 8.18 1.59 8.90
CA PHE A 148 9.10 0.89 8.01
C PHE A 148 8.50 0.64 6.63
N PHE A 149 9.36 0.25 5.69
CA PHE A 149 8.97 -0.09 4.33
C PHE A 149 9.26 -1.56 4.03
N LEU A 150 8.28 -2.22 3.45
CA LEU A 150 8.37 -3.61 3.00
C LEU A 150 8.30 -3.70 1.50
N ASN A 151 9.08 -4.61 0.96
CA ASN A 151 8.82 -5.12 -0.38
C ASN A 151 7.52 -5.93 -0.37
N SER A 152 6.68 -5.75 -1.37
CA SER A 152 5.52 -6.63 -1.55
C SER A 152 5.93 -8.09 -1.81
N SER A 153 7.22 -8.37 -2.05
CA SER A 153 7.79 -9.71 -2.29
C SER A 153 8.27 -10.41 -1.04
N ASP A 154 8.52 -9.68 0.04
CA ASP A 154 9.23 -10.20 1.19
C ASP A 154 8.39 -11.20 1.98
N PHE A 155 7.07 -11.12 1.84
CA PHE A 155 6.13 -12.04 2.47
C PHE A 155 5.75 -13.27 1.63
N PHE A 156 6.08 -13.27 0.33
CA PHE A 156 5.61 -14.29 -0.56
C PHE A 156 6.76 -14.97 -1.27
N SER A 157 6.98 -16.24 -1.00
CA SER A 157 7.72 -17.04 -1.96
C SER A 157 6.93 -17.05 -3.28
N GLU A 158 7.61 -17.04 -4.42
CA GLU A 158 6.98 -16.99 -5.75
C GLU A 158 5.93 -18.09 -5.98
N SER A 159 5.99 -19.18 -5.23
CA SER A 159 5.06 -20.31 -5.32
C SER A 159 3.68 -20.06 -4.71
N TYR A 160 3.50 -19.00 -3.91
CA TYR A 160 2.27 -18.78 -3.15
C TYR A 160 1.46 -17.57 -3.57
N LEU A 161 2.05 -16.65 -4.33
CA LEU A 161 1.28 -15.57 -4.91
C LEU A 161 0.28 -16.17 -5.89
N THR A 162 -1.01 -15.86 -5.72
CA THR A 162 -1.95 -16.11 -6.81
C THR A 162 -1.39 -15.46 -8.08
N ARG A 163 -1.62 -16.04 -9.23
CA ARG A 163 -1.15 -15.46 -10.51
C ARG A 163 -1.56 -13.99 -10.66
N ILE A 164 -2.66 -13.61 -10.03
CA ILE A 164 -3.21 -12.26 -10.01
C ILE A 164 -2.33 -11.32 -9.16
N ALA A 165 -2.01 -11.72 -7.91
CA ALA A 165 -1.16 -10.94 -7.03
C ALA A 165 0.27 -10.78 -7.58
N GLN A 166 0.84 -11.82 -8.19
CA GLN A 166 2.13 -11.75 -8.88
C GLN A 166 2.12 -10.75 -10.02
N ARG A 167 1.09 -10.78 -10.89
CA ARG A 167 1.00 -9.86 -12.03
C ARG A 167 0.90 -8.41 -11.58
N ARG A 168 0.08 -8.11 -10.57
CA ARG A 168 -0.07 -6.76 -10.04
C ARG A 168 1.23 -6.26 -9.40
N LYS A 169 1.91 -7.09 -8.62
CA LYS A 169 3.19 -6.80 -8.01
C LYS A 169 4.26 -6.42 -9.05
N PHE A 170 4.46 -7.28 -10.06
CA PHE A 170 5.44 -7.03 -11.12
C PHE A 170 5.13 -5.78 -11.93
N ARG A 171 3.85 -5.47 -12.14
CA ARG A 171 3.44 -4.32 -12.94
C ARG A 171 3.52 -3.01 -12.19
N GLN A 172 3.26 -3.03 -10.88
CA GLN A 172 3.23 -1.82 -10.07
C GLN A 172 4.55 -1.54 -9.33
N ASN A 173 5.50 -2.48 -9.31
CA ASN A 173 6.74 -2.37 -8.52
C ASN A 173 6.46 -1.90 -7.07
N GLY A 174 5.40 -2.47 -6.47
CA GLY A 174 4.80 -1.99 -5.23
C GLY A 174 5.69 -2.16 -4.00
N ARG A 175 5.54 -1.23 -3.09
CA ARG A 175 6.12 -1.23 -1.74
C ARG A 175 5.03 -0.83 -0.76
N PHE A 176 5.16 -1.26 0.50
CA PHE A 176 4.25 -0.85 1.56
C PHE A 176 5.00 -0.01 2.58
N CYS A 177 4.47 1.16 2.90
CA CYS A 177 4.81 1.89 4.10
C CYS A 177 3.84 1.48 5.20
N ILE A 178 4.37 1.06 6.33
CA ILE A 178 3.60 0.65 7.50
C ILE A 178 3.97 1.57 8.64
N GLN A 179 2.99 2.16 9.29
CA GLN A 179 3.17 3.03 10.45
C GLN A 179 2.64 2.33 11.70
N SER A 180 3.16 2.72 12.89
CA SER A 180 2.48 2.39 14.14
C SER A 180 1.07 2.99 14.17
N TYR A 181 0.19 2.46 14.99
CA TYR A 181 -1.16 3.02 15.12
C TYR A 181 -1.12 4.48 15.59
N ASP A 182 -0.25 4.81 16.54
CA ASP A 182 -0.10 6.16 17.06
C ASP A 182 0.35 7.17 15.99
N ASN A 183 1.24 6.74 15.10
CA ASN A 183 1.72 7.59 14.00
C ASN A 183 0.76 7.65 12.82
N SER A 184 -0.05 6.61 12.61
CA SER A 184 -0.94 6.50 11.45
C SER A 184 -2.02 7.57 11.37
N ILE A 185 -2.37 8.20 12.48
CA ILE A 185 -3.35 9.30 12.54
C ILE A 185 -2.81 10.66 12.09
N TYR A 186 -1.49 10.77 11.94
CA TYR A 186 -0.80 11.97 11.45
C TYR A 186 -0.39 11.80 10.00
N GLU A 187 -0.49 12.88 9.22
CA GLU A 187 -0.02 12.90 7.84
C GLU A 187 1.48 12.63 7.79
N LEU A 188 1.92 11.72 6.92
CA LEU A 188 3.32 11.28 6.87
C LEU A 188 4.26 12.46 6.58
N ASP A 189 3.83 13.39 5.73
CA ASP A 189 4.59 14.59 5.36
C ASP A 189 4.63 15.67 6.46
N GLU A 190 3.81 15.57 7.50
CA GLU A 190 3.86 16.43 8.68
C GLU A 190 4.73 15.85 9.81
N GLN A 191 5.01 14.55 9.78
CA GLN A 191 5.81 13.89 10.80
C GLN A 191 7.28 14.33 10.73
N GLN A 192 7.86 14.74 11.86
CA GLN A 192 9.21 15.30 11.95
C GLN A 192 10.29 14.38 11.37
N SER A 193 10.13 13.07 11.53
CA SER A 193 11.08 12.06 11.04
C SER A 193 11.03 11.86 9.53
N HIS A 194 9.96 12.29 8.86
CA HIS A 194 9.71 12.00 7.44
C HIS A 194 9.69 13.23 6.55
N LYS A 195 9.18 14.36 7.05
CA LYS A 195 8.92 15.57 6.25
C LYS A 195 10.10 16.11 5.48
N SER A 196 11.33 15.97 5.98
CA SER A 196 12.54 16.43 5.29
C SER A 196 12.91 15.58 4.07
N ASN A 197 12.33 14.39 3.97
CA ASN A 197 12.61 13.42 2.91
C ASN A 197 11.42 13.24 1.94
N LEU A 198 10.31 13.97 2.15
CA LEU A 198 9.09 13.92 1.36
C LEU A 198 8.94 15.19 0.52
N PHE A 199 8.72 15.03 -0.78
CA PHE A 199 8.64 16.12 -1.74
C PHE A 199 7.42 15.94 -2.65
N PRO A 200 6.40 16.83 -2.60
CA PRO A 200 5.31 16.81 -3.54
C PRO A 200 5.67 17.52 -4.84
N ILE A 201 5.37 16.92 -5.97
CA ILE A 201 5.32 17.57 -7.27
C ILE A 201 3.85 17.76 -7.62
N VAL A 202 3.43 19.00 -7.85
CA VAL A 202 2.07 19.30 -8.29
C VAL A 202 1.91 18.89 -9.75
N ILE A 203 0.86 18.14 -10.03
CA ILE A 203 0.43 17.77 -11.37
C ILE A 203 -0.78 18.65 -11.72
N PRO A 204 -0.61 19.68 -12.57
CA PRO A 204 -1.70 20.60 -12.92
C PRO A 204 -2.86 19.85 -13.59
N TYR A 205 -4.07 20.16 -13.19
CA TYR A 205 -5.28 19.49 -13.66
C TYR A 205 -5.39 19.46 -15.20
N PHE A 206 -5.04 20.53 -15.87
CA PHE A 206 -5.12 20.64 -17.34
C PHE A 206 -4.08 19.78 -18.08
N LEU A 207 -3.07 19.23 -17.41
CA LEU A 207 -2.09 18.32 -18.00
C LEU A 207 -2.47 16.84 -17.83
N LYS A 208 -3.41 16.50 -16.97
CA LYS A 208 -3.71 15.10 -16.62
C LYS A 208 -4.10 14.26 -17.82
N LYS A 209 -5.00 14.76 -18.66
CA LYS A 209 -5.41 14.05 -19.87
C LYS A 209 -4.22 13.75 -20.79
N LYS A 210 -3.37 14.75 -21.03
CA LYS A 210 -2.18 14.59 -21.87
C LYS A 210 -1.20 13.59 -21.29
N ILE A 211 -0.97 13.65 -19.98
CA ILE A 211 -0.11 12.68 -19.28
C ILE A 211 -0.65 11.25 -19.42
N ARG A 212 -1.98 11.03 -19.26
CA ARG A 212 -2.58 9.71 -19.50
C ARG A 212 -2.34 9.19 -20.91
N GLU A 213 -2.47 10.06 -21.91
CA GLU A 213 -2.24 9.71 -23.33
C GLU A 213 -0.77 9.31 -23.54
N GLU A 214 0.18 10.05 -22.99
CA GLU A 214 1.63 9.75 -23.08
C GLU A 214 1.98 8.43 -22.35
N LEU A 215 1.41 8.18 -21.17
CA LEU A 215 1.61 6.95 -20.41
C LEU A 215 1.00 5.73 -21.14
N ALA A 216 -0.14 5.91 -21.82
CA ALA A 216 -0.75 4.85 -22.61
C ALA A 216 0.14 4.39 -23.77
N VAL A 217 0.88 5.31 -24.41
CA VAL A 217 1.88 4.95 -25.45
C VAL A 217 2.97 4.04 -24.87
N LYS A 218 3.28 4.17 -23.57
CA LYS A 218 4.23 3.31 -22.85
C LYS A 218 3.58 2.06 -22.28
N ASN A 219 2.33 1.77 -22.63
CA ASN A 219 1.56 0.64 -22.11
C ASN A 219 1.33 0.71 -20.58
N ILE A 220 1.25 1.92 -20.02
CA ILE A 220 0.91 2.18 -18.61
C ILE A 220 -0.54 2.66 -18.58
N THR A 221 -1.47 1.74 -18.37
CA THR A 221 -2.92 1.96 -18.42
C THR A 221 -3.63 1.21 -17.28
N ASN A 222 -4.93 1.43 -17.12
CA ASN A 222 -5.73 0.67 -16.15
C ASN A 222 -5.63 -0.84 -16.42
N GLU A 223 -5.75 -1.26 -17.67
CA GLU A 223 -5.75 -2.67 -18.07
C GLU A 223 -4.39 -3.35 -17.79
N THR A 224 -3.31 -2.58 -17.85
CA THR A 224 -1.97 -3.12 -17.59
C THR A 224 -1.58 -3.11 -16.12
N LEU A 225 -2.04 -2.13 -15.35
CA LEU A 225 -1.68 -1.98 -13.93
C LEU A 225 -2.67 -2.64 -12.98
N TYR A 226 -3.96 -2.64 -13.32
CA TYR A 226 -4.97 -3.36 -12.56
C TYR A 226 -5.20 -4.73 -13.19
N VAL A 227 -5.15 -5.76 -12.39
CA VAL A 227 -5.55 -7.10 -12.82
C VAL A 227 -7.04 -7.25 -12.54
N GLU A 228 -7.75 -8.00 -13.38
CA GLU A 228 -9.15 -8.35 -13.14
C GLU A 228 -9.31 -8.90 -11.72
N GLU A 229 -10.17 -8.25 -10.96
CA GLU A 229 -10.48 -8.64 -9.59
C GLU A 229 -11.63 -9.64 -9.62
N ASP A 230 -11.58 -10.61 -8.71
CA ASP A 230 -12.66 -11.56 -8.51
C ASP A 230 -13.91 -10.81 -8.00
N ALA A 231 -15.02 -10.90 -8.73
CA ALA A 231 -16.25 -10.18 -8.39
C ALA A 231 -16.78 -10.57 -6.99
N ASP A 232 -16.60 -11.84 -6.59
CA ASP A 232 -17.04 -12.32 -5.28
C ASP A 232 -16.20 -11.69 -4.17
N ILE A 233 -14.89 -11.52 -4.39
CA ILE A 233 -14.01 -10.85 -3.41
C ILE A 233 -14.39 -9.37 -3.30
N ASN A 234 -14.67 -8.70 -4.41
CA ASN A 234 -15.09 -7.29 -4.39
C ASN A 234 -16.40 -7.10 -3.61
N ALA A 235 -17.35 -8.03 -3.74
CA ALA A 235 -18.59 -8.01 -2.96
C ALA A 235 -18.32 -8.17 -1.45
N ILE A 236 -17.45 -9.11 -1.07
CA ILE A 236 -17.02 -9.29 0.32
C ILE A 236 -16.40 -8.01 0.87
N VAL A 237 -15.46 -7.41 0.15
CA VAL A 237 -14.79 -6.16 0.59
C VAL A 237 -15.77 -5.00 0.73
N SER A 238 -16.71 -4.86 -0.22
CA SER A 238 -17.75 -3.83 -0.14
C SER A 238 -18.62 -3.98 1.11
N ASN A 239 -19.04 -5.20 1.43
CA ASN A 239 -19.83 -5.50 2.63
C ASN A 239 -19.05 -5.20 3.92
N LEU A 240 -17.75 -5.53 3.96
CA LEU A 240 -16.91 -5.24 5.10
C LEU A 240 -16.70 -3.74 5.30
N ARG A 241 -16.48 -2.98 4.23
CA ARG A 241 -16.39 -1.52 4.30
C ARG A 241 -17.65 -0.91 4.88
N GLN A 242 -18.82 -1.36 4.45
CA GLN A 242 -20.10 -0.92 4.99
C GLN A 242 -20.27 -1.31 6.46
N LYS A 243 -19.91 -2.54 6.84
CA LYS A 243 -20.01 -3.04 8.22
C LYS A 243 -19.19 -2.20 9.20
N TYR A 244 -17.98 -1.78 8.80
CA TYR A 244 -17.04 -1.04 9.65
C TYR A 244 -17.06 0.47 9.45
N ASP A 245 -17.90 0.98 8.54
CA ASP A 245 -17.99 2.41 8.18
C ASP A 245 -16.64 3.01 7.74
N VAL A 246 -15.94 2.34 6.80
CA VAL A 246 -14.58 2.68 6.34
C VAL A 246 -14.44 2.62 4.81
#